data_9b9db58cea0aecce6f5abcc0e72a8e4d
#
_entry.id   9b9db58cea0aecce6f5abcc0e72a8e4d
#
_cell.length_a   1.000
_cell.length_b   1.000
_cell.length_c   1.000
_cell.angle_alpha   90.00
_cell.angle_beta   90.00
_cell.angle_gamma   90.00
#
_symmetry.space_group_name_H-M   'P 1'
#
loop_
_entity.id
_entity.type
_entity.pdbx_description
1 polymer ?
#
loop_
_entity_poly.entity_id
_entity_poly.type
_entity_poly.pdbx_seq_one_letter_code
_entity_poly.pdbx_strand_id
1 'polypeptide(L)' 'MASVARLIESMRLRPQNVRFEDLMRVCEHHFGPARTSGSHAVFRTPWIGNPRVNIQNDRGRAKAYQVRQVLAAIDRLEAM' A
#
# COMPACT_ATOMS: atom_id res chain seq x y z
N MET A 1 -18.72 1.44 -3.74
CA MET A 1 -17.27 1.43 -3.69
C MET A 1 -16.80 1.55 -2.25
N ALA A 2 -15.87 0.70 -1.81
CA ALA A 2 -15.40 0.72 -0.43
C ALA A 2 -14.56 1.96 -0.16
N SER A 3 -14.70 2.55 1.03
CA SER A 3 -13.84 3.64 1.48
C SER A 3 -12.42 3.14 1.75
N VAL A 4 -11.46 4.06 1.79
CA VAL A 4 -10.07 3.72 2.12
C VAL A 4 -10.01 3.06 3.50
N ALA A 5 -10.77 3.57 4.48
CA ALA A 5 -10.79 2.99 5.82
C ALA A 5 -11.28 1.53 5.80
N ARG A 6 -12.29 1.22 5.02
CA ARG A 6 -12.79 -0.14 4.88
C ARG A 6 -11.81 -1.06 4.16
N LEU A 7 -11.11 -0.54 3.15
CA LEU A 7 -10.08 -1.30 2.46
C LEU A 7 -8.95 -1.67 3.42
N ILE A 8 -8.50 -0.72 4.24
CA ILE A 8 -7.46 -0.97 5.24
C ILE A 8 -7.90 -2.04 6.23
N GLU A 9 -9.13 -1.94 6.73
CA GLU A 9 -9.69 -2.91 7.65
C GLU A 9 -9.69 -4.33 7.06
N SER A 10 -10.15 -4.45 5.81
CA SER A 10 -10.15 -5.71 5.09
C SER A 10 -8.73 -6.27 4.89
N MET A 11 -7.77 -5.39 4.58
CA MET A 11 -6.36 -5.78 4.39
C MET A 11 -5.74 -6.31 5.67
N ARG A 12 -6.08 -5.73 6.82
CA ARG A 12 -5.58 -6.21 8.11
C ARG A 12 -6.08 -7.61 8.42
N LEU A 13 -7.34 -7.89 8.06
CA LEU A 13 -7.94 -9.20 8.28
C LEU A 13 -7.42 -10.26 7.32
N ARG A 14 -7.21 -9.89 6.07
CA ARG A 14 -6.86 -10.84 5.00
C ARG A 14 -5.80 -10.28 4.05
N PRO A 15 -4.55 -10.13 4.52
CA PRO A 15 -3.50 -9.56 3.68
C PRO A 15 -3.17 -10.40 2.44
N GLN A 16 -3.50 -11.69 2.45
CA GLN A 16 -3.29 -12.58 1.33
C GLN A 16 -4.39 -12.50 0.26
N ASN A 17 -5.45 -11.72 0.50
CA ASN A 17 -6.58 -11.63 -0.41
C ASN A 17 -6.88 -10.17 -0.75
N VAL A 18 -5.90 -9.48 -1.32
CA VAL A 18 -5.99 -8.06 -1.64
C VAL A 18 -5.77 -7.86 -3.14
N ARG A 19 -6.66 -7.09 -3.76
CA ARG A 19 -6.50 -6.70 -5.16
C ARG A 19 -5.47 -5.58 -5.24
N PHE A 20 -4.62 -5.64 -6.28
CA PHE A 20 -3.60 -4.63 -6.48
C PHE A 20 -4.19 -3.21 -6.57
N GLU A 21 -5.29 -3.05 -7.30
CA GLU A 21 -5.93 -1.74 -7.46
C GLU A 21 -6.41 -1.15 -6.13
N ASP A 22 -6.85 -2.00 -5.19
CA ASP A 22 -7.27 -1.56 -3.87
C ASP A 22 -6.06 -1.11 -3.03
N LEU A 23 -4.97 -1.86 -3.08
CA LEU A 23 -3.74 -1.48 -2.41
C LEU A 23 -3.17 -0.19 -2.98
N MET A 24 -3.19 -0.04 -4.30
CA MET A 24 -2.78 1.17 -5.00
C MET A 24 -3.56 2.38 -4.50
N ARG A 25 -4.87 2.24 -4.39
CA ARG A 25 -5.75 3.31 -3.92
C ARG A 25 -5.45 3.73 -2.49
N VAL A 26 -5.22 2.76 -1.61
CA VAL A 26 -4.85 3.03 -0.21
C VAL A 26 -3.50 3.77 -0.13
N CYS A 27 -2.53 3.31 -0.90
CA CYS A 27 -1.21 3.94 -0.94
C CYS A 27 -1.26 5.36 -1.49
N GLU A 28 -2.02 5.60 -2.55
CA GLU A 28 -2.16 6.94 -3.11
C GLU A 28 -2.81 7.90 -2.11
N HIS A 29 -3.77 7.42 -1.35
CA HIS A 29 -4.44 8.22 -0.32
C HIS A 29 -3.46 8.66 0.78
N HIS A 30 -2.57 7.77 1.21
CA HIS A 30 -1.67 8.02 2.34
C HIS A 30 -0.33 8.64 1.94
N PHE A 31 0.19 8.29 0.78
CA PHE A 31 1.56 8.66 0.38
C PHE A 31 1.62 9.54 -0.86
N GLY A 32 0.49 9.82 -1.49
CA GLY A 32 0.43 10.61 -2.72
C GLY A 32 0.69 9.77 -3.97
N PRO A 33 0.95 10.42 -5.10
CA PRO A 33 1.07 9.71 -6.38
C PRO A 33 2.29 8.79 -6.41
N ALA A 34 2.11 7.65 -7.09
CA ALA A 34 3.17 6.67 -7.27
C ALA A 34 4.07 7.03 -8.44
N ARG A 35 5.31 6.56 -8.37
CA ARG A 35 6.17 6.42 -9.54
C ARG A 35 6.03 4.97 -10.00
N THR A 36 5.58 4.75 -11.22
CA THR A 36 5.36 3.41 -11.75
C THR A 36 6.46 3.00 -12.72
N SER A 37 6.80 1.71 -12.69
CA SER A 37 7.74 1.11 -13.62
C SER A 37 7.33 -0.35 -13.83
N GLY A 38 6.81 -0.66 -15.03
CA GLY A 38 6.28 -1.99 -15.31
C GLY A 38 5.15 -2.34 -14.33
N SER A 39 5.30 -3.46 -13.64
CA SER A 39 4.31 -3.92 -12.67
C SER A 39 4.51 -3.35 -11.26
N HIS A 40 5.53 -2.50 -11.06
CA HIS A 40 5.86 -1.93 -9.76
C HIS A 40 5.34 -0.51 -9.62
N ALA A 41 4.87 -0.17 -8.42
CA ALA A 41 4.53 1.18 -8.02
C ALA A 41 5.28 1.52 -6.74
N VAL A 42 5.97 2.67 -6.74
CA VAL A 42 6.82 3.10 -5.63
C VAL A 42 6.29 4.42 -5.09
N PHE A 43 6.13 4.48 -3.78
CA PHE A 43 5.61 5.66 -3.07
C PHE A 43 6.68 6.22 -2.15
N ARG A 44 6.75 7.55 -2.06
CA ARG A 44 7.64 8.22 -1.12
C ARG A 44 7.03 8.21 0.27
N THR A 45 7.92 8.16 1.26
CA THR A 45 7.53 8.27 2.67
C THR A 45 8.20 9.49 3.30
N PRO A 46 7.60 10.09 4.35
CA PRO A 46 8.12 11.34 4.94
C PRO A 46 9.28 11.14 5.93
N TRP A 47 9.62 9.92 6.29
CA TRP A 47 10.67 9.70 7.29
C TRP A 47 12.06 9.66 6.69
N ILE A 48 13.05 9.89 7.56
CA ILE A 48 14.46 9.99 7.20
C ILE A 48 14.98 8.63 6.74
N GLY A 49 15.95 8.65 5.84
CA GLY A 49 16.59 7.45 5.33
C GLY A 49 16.01 6.98 4.01
N ASN A 50 14.98 7.65 3.57
CA ASN A 50 14.33 7.42 2.27
C ASN A 50 13.84 5.99 2.06
N PRO A 51 13.28 5.32 3.07
CA PRO A 51 12.57 4.08 2.81
C PRO A 51 11.37 4.39 1.93
N ARG A 52 11.10 3.51 0.99
CA ARG A 52 9.99 3.66 0.07
C ARG A 52 9.03 2.51 0.22
N VAL A 53 7.76 2.78 -0.05
CA VAL A 53 6.76 1.72 -0.14
C VAL A 53 6.74 1.25 -1.59
N ASN A 54 7.00 -0.03 -1.80
CA ASN A 54 7.03 -0.64 -3.12
C ASN A 54 5.98 -1.75 -3.18
N ILE A 55 5.08 -1.65 -4.15
CA ILE A 55 4.06 -2.67 -4.36
C ILE A 55 4.13 -3.17 -5.80
N GLN A 56 3.77 -4.43 -6.00
CA GLN A 56 3.84 -5.08 -7.30
C GLN A 56 2.50 -5.67 -7.68
N ASN A 57 2.13 -5.45 -8.94
CA ASN A 57 0.94 -6.08 -9.52
C ASN A 57 1.30 -7.49 -9.95
N ASP A 58 0.76 -8.48 -9.26
CA ASP A 58 0.92 -9.89 -9.58
C ASP A 58 -0.41 -10.41 -10.11
N ARG A 59 -0.61 -10.27 -11.42
CA ARG A 59 -1.84 -10.71 -12.11
C ARG A 59 -3.10 -10.09 -11.49
N GLY A 60 -3.03 -8.80 -11.17
CA GLY A 60 -4.13 -8.07 -10.54
C GLY A 60 -4.21 -8.21 -9.03
N ARG A 61 -3.32 -8.98 -8.42
CA ARG A 61 -3.30 -9.22 -6.97
C ARG A 61 -2.10 -8.56 -6.34
N ALA A 62 -2.25 -8.15 -5.09
CA ALA A 62 -1.16 -7.66 -4.27
C ALA A 62 -0.46 -8.81 -3.56
N LYS A 63 0.86 -8.69 -3.37
CA LYS A 63 1.61 -9.69 -2.61
C LYS A 63 1.38 -9.47 -1.12
N ALA A 64 1.09 -10.53 -0.38
CA ALA A 64 0.74 -10.45 1.03
C ALA A 64 1.81 -9.73 1.87
N TYR A 65 3.10 -10.01 1.62
CA TYR A 65 4.16 -9.36 2.38
C TYR A 65 4.21 -7.85 2.11
N GLN A 66 3.86 -7.42 0.90
CA GLN A 66 3.81 -6.00 0.57
C GLN A 66 2.60 -5.33 1.22
N VAL A 67 1.47 -6.02 1.29
CA VAL A 67 0.30 -5.53 2.02
C VAL A 67 0.67 -5.27 3.49
N ARG A 68 1.38 -6.20 4.11
CA ARG A 68 1.82 -6.05 5.50
C ARG A 68 2.79 -4.87 5.66
N GLN A 69 3.71 -4.69 4.72
CA GLN A 69 4.63 -3.55 4.73
C GLN A 69 3.88 -2.22 4.60
N VAL A 70 2.87 -2.17 3.72
CA VAL A 70 2.05 -0.95 3.55
C VAL A 70 1.31 -0.64 4.84
N LEU A 71 0.70 -1.64 5.47
CA LEU A 71 -0.02 -1.44 6.72
C LEU A 71 0.91 -0.93 7.83
N ALA A 72 2.12 -1.48 7.93
CA ALA A 72 3.12 -1.00 8.89
C ALA A 72 3.53 0.45 8.59
N ALA A 73 3.69 0.80 7.32
CA ALA A 73 4.01 2.16 6.93
C ALA A 73 2.89 3.14 7.27
N ILE A 74 1.64 2.74 7.06
CA ILE A 74 0.48 3.56 7.43
C ILE A 74 0.43 3.78 8.94
N ASP A 75 0.66 2.73 9.72
CA ASP A 75 0.69 2.84 11.19
C ASP A 75 1.78 3.81 11.64
N ARG A 76 2.95 3.74 11.01
CA ARG A 76 4.04 4.67 11.31
C ARG A 76 3.69 6.11 10.95
N LEU A 77 3.05 6.29 9.79
CA LEU A 77 2.62 7.62 9.34
C LEU A 77 1.61 8.23 10.31
N GLU A 78 0.66 7.44 10.77
CA GLU A 78 -0.37 7.90 11.70
C GLU A 78 0.19 8.18 13.09
N ALA A 79 1.30 7.57 13.46
CA ALA A 79 1.95 7.77 14.75
C ALA A 79 2.87 8.99 14.78
N MET A 80 3.06 9.65 13.65
CA MET A 80 3.93 10.84 13.56
C MET A 80 3.26 12.11 14.09
#